data_f45c6a7f7ed1e39ef12e16b7aa145b37
#
_entry.id   f45c6a7f7ed1e39ef12e16b7aa145b37
#
_cell.length_a   1.000
_cell.length_b   1.000
_cell.length_c   1.000
_cell.angle_alpha   90.00
_cell.angle_beta   90.00
_cell.angle_gamma   90.00
#
_symmetry.space_group_name_H-M   'P 1'
#
loop_
_entity.id
_entity.type
_entity.pdbx_description
1 polymer ?
#
loop_
_entity_poly.entity_id
_entity_poly.type
_entity_poly.pdbx_seq_one_letter_code
_entity_poly.pdbx_strand_id
1 'polypeptide(L)'
;MLRFVVRRLLLLVPILLGLSILVFVWIRALPGSPAQALLGERATPATIRQINHQYGLDKPIYVQYWQYLKETAQLKLGTSITSREPVLTEIGQRFPATIELAAAAGFFSILIGIPLGFFAAKRHRTIFDHVSLMISLIGISVPIFFLALILKYIFAVQLGWLPTVGQISVLIDIPHPTNLYLVDALLAGNLSAFWDVLEHLILPAVALGSIPLAIITRITRAAVLDVQNEDYIRTARAKGLPPRIVDLRHVLRNALLPVSTIVGLQVGLLLSGAILTETVFAYPGIGSWLRQAISDRNYPVIQGGILFVAVVVVFVNLLVDISYGLINPRIRLGGK
;
A
#
# COMPACT_ATOMS: atom_id res chain seq x y z
N MET A 1 4.65 -27.23 -0.13
CA MET A 1 4.90 -25.87 -0.68
C MET A 1 4.37 -25.73 -2.11
N LEU A 2 4.85 -26.52 -3.10
CA LEU A 2 4.38 -26.39 -4.49
C LEU A 2 2.86 -26.50 -4.62
N ARG A 3 2.22 -27.53 -4.01
CA ARG A 3 0.77 -27.72 -4.02
C ARG A 3 0.01 -26.53 -3.41
N PHE A 4 0.56 -25.91 -2.36
CA PHE A 4 0.01 -24.69 -1.72
C PHE A 4 0.07 -23.49 -2.68
N VAL A 5 1.23 -23.24 -3.30
CA VAL A 5 1.42 -22.16 -4.27
C VAL A 5 0.51 -22.35 -5.48
N VAL A 6 0.48 -23.56 -6.06
CA VAL A 6 -0.38 -23.88 -7.22
C VAL A 6 -1.87 -23.65 -6.88
N ARG A 7 -2.34 -24.14 -5.72
CA ARG A 7 -3.72 -23.91 -5.28
C ARG A 7 -4.04 -22.42 -5.14
N ARG A 8 -3.13 -21.63 -4.60
CA ARG A 8 -3.29 -20.18 -4.47
C ARG A 8 -3.33 -19.48 -5.81
N LEU A 9 -2.45 -19.86 -6.75
CA LEU A 9 -2.45 -19.34 -8.11
C LEU A 9 -3.74 -19.71 -8.86
N LEU A 10 -4.25 -20.94 -8.70
CA LEU A 10 -5.53 -21.33 -9.29
C LEU A 10 -6.72 -20.53 -8.73
N LEU A 11 -6.68 -20.19 -7.43
CA LEU A 11 -7.72 -19.36 -6.82
C LEU A 11 -7.68 -17.88 -7.28
N LEU A 12 -6.54 -17.42 -7.85
CA LEU A 12 -6.46 -16.08 -8.45
C LEU A 12 -7.40 -15.95 -9.65
N VAL A 13 -7.52 -16.98 -10.47
CA VAL A 13 -8.34 -16.92 -11.69
C VAL A 13 -9.80 -16.54 -11.38
N PRO A 14 -10.53 -17.27 -10.50
CA PRO A 14 -11.92 -16.89 -10.19
C PRO A 14 -12.02 -15.53 -9.47
N ILE A 15 -11.04 -15.15 -8.65
CA ILE A 15 -11.03 -13.83 -7.98
C ILE A 15 -10.89 -12.71 -9.02
N LEU A 16 -9.92 -12.83 -9.95
CA LEU A 16 -9.70 -11.83 -10.98
C LEU A 16 -10.86 -11.76 -11.97
N LEU A 17 -11.48 -12.90 -12.33
CA LEU A 17 -12.68 -12.94 -13.16
C LEU A 17 -13.84 -12.25 -12.45
N GLY A 18 -14.11 -12.58 -11.19
CA GLY A 18 -15.17 -11.95 -10.40
C GLY A 18 -14.97 -10.43 -10.27
N LEU A 19 -13.74 -10.00 -9.99
CA LEU A 19 -13.39 -8.59 -9.92
C LEU A 19 -13.52 -7.90 -11.28
N SER A 20 -13.09 -8.54 -12.37
CA SER A 20 -13.21 -7.97 -13.72
C SER A 20 -14.68 -7.74 -14.11
N ILE A 21 -15.58 -8.69 -13.77
CA ILE A 21 -17.03 -8.53 -13.97
C ILE A 21 -17.54 -7.35 -13.14
N LEU A 22 -17.19 -7.31 -11.85
CA LEU A 22 -17.65 -6.28 -10.94
C LEU A 22 -17.23 -4.89 -11.44
N VAL A 23 -15.94 -4.70 -11.75
CA VAL A 23 -15.42 -3.41 -12.25
C VAL A 23 -16.06 -3.04 -13.59
N PHE A 24 -16.19 -4.01 -14.50
CA PHE A 24 -16.81 -3.79 -15.81
C PHE A 24 -18.26 -3.32 -15.69
N VAL A 25 -19.06 -3.97 -14.83
CA VAL A 25 -20.47 -3.61 -14.60
C VAL A 25 -20.57 -2.29 -13.85
N TRP A 26 -19.77 -2.11 -12.79
CA TRP A 26 -19.80 -0.91 -11.96
C TRP A 26 -19.51 0.36 -12.78
N ILE A 27 -18.48 0.35 -13.63
CA ILE A 27 -18.14 1.51 -14.45
C ILE A 27 -19.28 1.88 -15.40
N ARG A 28 -19.96 0.88 -15.97
CA ARG A 28 -21.09 1.11 -16.87
C ARG A 28 -22.37 1.53 -16.18
N ALA A 29 -22.50 1.25 -14.89
CA ALA A 29 -23.60 1.71 -14.04
C ALA A 29 -23.42 3.19 -13.61
N LEU A 30 -22.20 3.76 -13.73
CA LEU A 30 -21.98 5.16 -13.41
C LEU A 30 -22.73 6.08 -14.37
N PRO A 31 -23.44 7.13 -13.90
CA PRO A 31 -24.14 8.06 -14.76
C PRO A 31 -23.16 8.84 -15.64
N GLY A 32 -23.49 9.02 -16.93
CA GLY A 32 -22.65 9.67 -17.95
C GLY A 32 -21.84 8.69 -18.78
N SER A 33 -21.26 9.15 -19.86
CA SER A 33 -20.47 8.35 -20.79
C SER A 33 -19.03 8.88 -20.92
N PRO A 34 -18.05 8.04 -21.34
CA PRO A 34 -16.69 8.51 -21.67
C PRO A 34 -16.71 9.62 -22.71
N ALA A 35 -17.62 9.55 -23.66
CA ALA A 35 -17.79 10.57 -24.69
C ALA A 35 -18.21 11.93 -24.12
N GLN A 36 -19.10 11.93 -23.12
CA GLN A 36 -19.51 13.17 -22.44
C GLN A 36 -18.36 13.75 -21.59
N ALA A 37 -17.60 12.89 -20.92
CA ALA A 37 -16.44 13.34 -20.12
C ALA A 37 -15.34 13.97 -20.99
N LEU A 38 -15.08 13.41 -22.19
CA LEU A 38 -14.10 13.92 -23.12
C LEU A 38 -14.49 15.23 -23.80
N LEU A 39 -15.75 15.35 -24.20
CA LEU A 39 -16.22 16.45 -25.03
C LEU A 39 -16.76 17.61 -24.19
N GLY A 40 -17.13 17.37 -22.92
CA GLY A 40 -17.75 18.37 -22.06
C GLY A 40 -18.94 19.05 -22.74
N GLU A 41 -18.94 20.38 -22.76
CA GLU A 41 -19.98 21.18 -23.41
C GLU A 41 -20.01 21.08 -24.95
N ARG A 42 -18.92 20.53 -25.54
CA ARG A 42 -18.82 20.32 -27.00
C ARG A 42 -19.41 18.98 -27.45
N ALA A 43 -20.08 18.25 -26.55
CA ALA A 43 -20.69 16.97 -26.83
C ALA A 43 -21.92 17.13 -27.73
N THR A 44 -21.76 16.87 -29.02
CA THR A 44 -22.89 16.76 -29.95
C THR A 44 -23.34 15.29 -30.09
N PRO A 45 -24.59 15.01 -30.45
CA PRO A 45 -25.07 13.63 -30.65
C PRO A 45 -24.26 12.87 -31.72
N ALA A 46 -23.66 13.57 -32.68
CA ALA A 46 -22.82 12.98 -33.73
C ALA A 46 -21.47 12.57 -33.18
N THR A 47 -20.80 13.46 -32.44
CA THR A 47 -19.48 13.19 -31.83
C THR A 47 -19.55 12.12 -30.73
N ILE A 48 -20.63 12.08 -29.96
CA ILE A 48 -20.89 11.02 -28.98
C ILE A 48 -21.01 9.65 -29.68
N ARG A 49 -21.77 9.57 -30.77
CA ARG A 49 -21.89 8.32 -31.55
C ARG A 49 -20.56 7.86 -32.14
N GLN A 50 -19.77 8.78 -32.66
CA GLN A 50 -18.45 8.47 -33.21
C GLN A 50 -17.51 7.90 -32.14
N ILE A 51 -17.45 8.51 -30.94
CA ILE A 51 -16.63 8.04 -29.82
C ILE A 51 -17.13 6.69 -29.32
N ASN A 52 -18.44 6.52 -29.16
CA ASN A 52 -19.01 5.24 -28.72
C ASN A 52 -18.68 4.11 -29.70
N HIS A 53 -18.70 4.39 -31.00
CA HIS A 53 -18.31 3.42 -32.03
C HIS A 53 -16.80 3.12 -31.98
N GLN A 54 -15.95 4.14 -31.83
CA GLN A 54 -14.50 3.99 -31.72
C GLN A 54 -14.08 3.11 -30.53
N TYR A 55 -14.78 3.24 -29.39
CA TYR A 55 -14.51 2.45 -28.19
C TYR A 55 -15.38 1.19 -28.06
N GLY A 56 -16.20 0.89 -29.10
CA GLY A 56 -17.06 -0.28 -29.15
C GLY A 56 -18.15 -0.30 -28.07
N LEU A 57 -18.52 0.88 -27.54
CA LEU A 57 -19.57 1.02 -26.49
C LEU A 57 -20.97 0.88 -27.05
N ASP A 58 -21.14 0.86 -28.37
CA ASP A 58 -22.37 0.61 -29.13
C ASP A 58 -22.67 -0.90 -29.27
N LYS A 59 -21.71 -1.77 -28.99
CA LYS A 59 -21.88 -3.22 -29.06
C LYS A 59 -22.67 -3.77 -27.87
N PRO A 60 -23.30 -4.97 -28.01
CA PRO A 60 -23.91 -5.64 -26.88
C PRO A 60 -22.94 -5.84 -25.71
N ILE A 61 -23.43 -5.72 -24.47
CA ILE A 61 -22.61 -5.69 -23.26
C ILE A 61 -21.72 -6.93 -23.08
N TYR A 62 -22.22 -8.11 -23.49
CA TYR A 62 -21.47 -9.37 -23.44
C TYR A 62 -20.31 -9.40 -24.44
N VAL A 63 -20.46 -8.72 -25.60
CA VAL A 63 -19.40 -8.59 -26.62
C VAL A 63 -18.30 -7.66 -26.11
N GLN A 64 -18.70 -6.54 -25.48
CA GLN A 64 -17.75 -5.60 -24.85
C GLN A 64 -16.96 -6.30 -23.75
N TYR A 65 -17.60 -7.09 -22.89
CA TYR A 65 -16.94 -7.82 -21.81
C TYR A 65 -15.97 -8.87 -22.34
N TRP A 66 -16.39 -9.64 -23.34
CA TRP A 66 -15.52 -10.65 -23.96
C TRP A 66 -14.28 -10.03 -24.62
N GLN A 67 -14.44 -8.90 -25.31
CA GLN A 67 -13.34 -8.17 -25.89
C GLN A 67 -12.39 -7.64 -24.81
N TYR A 68 -12.92 -7.05 -23.76
CA TYR A 68 -12.15 -6.62 -22.59
C TYR A 68 -11.35 -7.75 -21.95
N LEU A 69 -11.94 -8.92 -21.72
CA LEU A 69 -11.23 -10.08 -21.18
C LEU A 69 -10.10 -10.55 -22.10
N LYS A 70 -10.37 -10.64 -23.40
CA LYS A 70 -9.39 -11.08 -24.38
C LYS A 70 -8.19 -10.13 -24.45
N GLU A 71 -8.43 -8.83 -24.46
CA GLU A 71 -7.38 -7.81 -24.47
C GLU A 71 -6.59 -7.82 -23.16
N THR A 72 -7.26 -7.90 -22.02
CA THR A 72 -6.63 -7.99 -20.71
C THR A 72 -5.73 -9.24 -20.58
N ALA A 73 -6.18 -10.38 -21.06
CA ALA A 73 -5.38 -11.61 -21.07
C ALA A 73 -4.10 -11.50 -21.93
N GLN A 74 -4.08 -10.57 -22.90
CA GLN A 74 -2.91 -10.23 -23.72
C GLN A 74 -2.09 -9.07 -23.14
N LEU A 75 -2.36 -8.64 -21.90
CA LEU A 75 -1.77 -7.46 -21.24
C LEU A 75 -2.03 -6.14 -22.00
N LYS A 76 -3.06 -6.11 -22.85
CA LYS A 76 -3.53 -4.91 -23.53
C LYS A 76 -4.60 -4.25 -22.68
N LEU A 77 -4.19 -3.39 -21.74
CA LEU A 77 -5.10 -2.69 -20.83
C LEU A 77 -5.80 -1.47 -21.47
N GLY A 78 -5.61 -1.29 -22.77
CA GLY A 78 -6.17 -0.16 -23.51
C GLY A 78 -5.29 1.09 -23.46
N THR A 79 -5.84 2.18 -24.02
CA THR A 79 -5.20 3.49 -24.09
C THR A 79 -6.00 4.48 -23.27
N SER A 80 -5.34 5.25 -22.44
CA SER A 80 -5.93 6.31 -21.63
C SER A 80 -6.64 7.32 -22.54
N ILE A 81 -7.88 7.66 -22.18
CA ILE A 81 -8.68 8.61 -22.95
C ILE A 81 -8.13 10.03 -22.79
N THR A 82 -7.57 10.35 -21.63
CA THR A 82 -7.09 11.69 -21.28
C THR A 82 -5.68 11.97 -21.81
N SER A 83 -4.72 11.09 -21.50
CA SER A 83 -3.31 11.24 -21.88
C SER A 83 -3.00 10.72 -23.28
N ARG A 84 -3.82 9.82 -23.81
CA ARG A 84 -3.59 9.05 -25.07
C ARG A 84 -2.39 8.10 -24.99
N GLU A 85 -1.88 7.81 -23.80
CA GLU A 85 -0.82 6.83 -23.57
C GLU A 85 -1.39 5.44 -23.25
N PRO A 86 -0.64 4.36 -23.53
CA PRO A 86 -1.02 3.02 -23.08
C PRO A 86 -1.13 2.98 -21.55
N VAL A 87 -2.21 2.40 -21.03
CA VAL A 87 -2.46 2.28 -19.57
C VAL A 87 -1.30 1.58 -18.86
N LEU A 88 -0.68 0.57 -19.50
CA LEU A 88 0.46 -0.13 -18.93
C LEU A 88 1.70 0.76 -18.75
N THR A 89 1.92 1.72 -19.65
CA THR A 89 3.00 2.71 -19.53
C THR A 89 2.76 3.64 -18.34
N GLU A 90 1.54 4.17 -18.21
CA GLU A 90 1.18 5.03 -17.05
C GLU A 90 1.30 4.28 -15.73
N ILE A 91 0.93 2.99 -15.67
CA ILE A 91 1.14 2.13 -14.50
C ILE A 91 2.64 2.06 -14.16
N GLY A 92 3.49 1.80 -15.15
CA GLY A 92 4.95 1.72 -14.95
C GLY A 92 5.57 3.02 -14.42
N GLN A 93 5.02 4.16 -14.79
CA GLN A 93 5.48 5.47 -14.31
C GLN A 93 5.01 5.79 -12.88
N ARG A 94 3.82 5.32 -12.46
CA ARG A 94 3.17 5.73 -11.21
C ARG A 94 3.26 4.69 -10.09
N PHE A 95 3.30 3.41 -10.44
CA PHE A 95 3.35 2.33 -9.45
C PHE A 95 4.60 2.36 -8.55
N PRO A 96 5.80 2.72 -9.05
CA PRO A 96 6.98 2.88 -8.22
C PRO A 96 6.79 3.88 -7.06
N ALA A 97 6.12 5.01 -7.31
CA ALA A 97 5.81 5.98 -6.26
C ALA A 97 4.95 5.38 -5.13
N THR A 98 3.93 4.59 -5.47
CA THR A 98 3.11 3.88 -4.47
C THR A 98 3.93 2.86 -3.69
N ILE A 99 4.85 2.12 -4.35
CA ILE A 99 5.77 1.19 -3.67
C ILE A 99 6.66 1.93 -2.69
N GLU A 100 7.26 3.04 -3.12
CA GLU A 100 8.17 3.86 -2.30
C GLU A 100 7.45 4.38 -1.05
N LEU A 101 6.25 4.92 -1.20
CA LEU A 101 5.41 5.37 -0.09
C LEU A 101 5.03 4.22 0.85
N ALA A 102 4.58 3.09 0.31
CA ALA A 102 4.20 1.92 1.11
C ALA A 102 5.40 1.33 1.86
N ALA A 103 6.57 1.28 1.22
CA ALA A 103 7.82 0.83 1.85
C ALA A 103 8.27 1.78 2.97
N ALA A 104 8.21 3.09 2.75
CA ALA A 104 8.53 4.10 3.76
C ALA A 104 7.56 4.02 4.96
N ALA A 105 6.26 3.89 4.73
CA ALA A 105 5.24 3.73 5.77
C ALA A 105 5.43 2.42 6.56
N GLY A 106 5.73 1.32 5.88
CA GLY A 106 6.04 0.03 6.49
C GLY A 106 7.31 0.10 7.34
N PHE A 107 8.37 0.68 6.81
CA PHE A 107 9.63 0.89 7.53
C PHE A 107 9.42 1.73 8.79
N PHE A 108 8.72 2.87 8.69
CA PHE A 108 8.35 3.70 9.82
C PHE A 108 7.59 2.91 10.89
N SER A 109 6.58 2.15 10.48
CA SER A 109 5.73 1.37 11.38
C SER A 109 6.51 0.29 12.13
N ILE A 110 7.45 -0.38 11.47
CA ILE A 110 8.31 -1.42 12.05
C ILE A 110 9.35 -0.79 12.99
N LEU A 111 10.04 0.26 12.50
CA LEU A 111 11.13 0.92 13.20
C LEU A 111 10.67 1.53 14.54
N ILE A 112 9.47 2.07 14.58
CA ILE A 112 8.91 2.68 15.79
C ILE A 112 8.04 1.69 16.56
N GLY A 113 7.20 0.90 15.89
CA GLY A 113 6.20 0.04 16.51
C GLY A 113 6.80 -1.12 17.33
N ILE A 114 7.85 -1.77 16.82
CA ILE A 114 8.51 -2.86 17.54
C ILE A 114 9.20 -2.35 18.83
N PRO A 115 10.07 -1.32 18.80
CA PRO A 115 10.67 -0.79 20.03
C PRO A 115 9.62 -0.26 21.01
N LEU A 116 8.62 0.48 20.53
CA LEU A 116 7.57 1.03 21.38
C LEU A 116 6.80 -0.07 22.11
N GLY A 117 6.40 -1.14 21.40
CA GLY A 117 5.73 -2.31 21.99
C GLY A 117 6.60 -3.06 22.96
N PHE A 118 7.90 -3.25 22.63
CA PHE A 118 8.87 -3.89 23.51
C PHE A 118 9.06 -3.12 24.83
N PHE A 119 9.29 -1.81 24.76
CA PHE A 119 9.48 -0.98 25.95
C PHE A 119 8.18 -0.83 26.76
N ALA A 120 7.01 -0.79 26.13
CA ALA A 120 5.73 -0.80 26.81
C ALA A 120 5.52 -2.10 27.62
N ALA A 121 5.89 -3.26 27.07
CA ALA A 121 5.87 -4.53 27.79
C ALA A 121 6.85 -4.56 28.95
N LYS A 122 8.08 -4.06 28.77
CA LYS A 122 9.10 -4.00 29.82
C LYS A 122 8.71 -3.11 30.99
N ARG A 123 7.95 -2.06 30.71
CA ARG A 123 7.43 -1.12 31.71
C ARG A 123 5.93 -1.35 31.96
N HIS A 124 5.52 -2.62 31.98
CA HIS A 124 4.13 -3.02 32.15
C HIS A 124 3.48 -2.35 33.37
N ARG A 125 2.23 -1.87 33.21
CA ARG A 125 1.44 -1.14 34.21
C ARG A 125 2.02 0.20 34.66
N THR A 126 3.01 0.76 33.96
CA THR A 126 3.48 2.13 34.20
C THR A 126 2.74 3.13 33.30
N ILE A 127 2.95 4.44 33.56
CA ILE A 127 2.41 5.52 32.73
C ILE A 127 2.88 5.36 31.27
N PHE A 128 4.13 4.96 31.05
CA PHE A 128 4.66 4.73 29.69
C PHE A 128 3.87 3.66 28.93
N ASP A 129 3.52 2.56 29.60
CA ASP A 129 2.70 1.51 29.01
C ASP A 129 1.31 2.04 28.61
N HIS A 130 0.63 2.75 29.51
CA HIS A 130 -0.69 3.32 29.24
C HIS A 130 -0.66 4.36 28.12
N VAL A 131 0.32 5.26 28.11
CA VAL A 131 0.48 6.28 27.07
C VAL A 131 0.75 5.61 25.72
N SER A 132 1.61 4.61 25.65
CA SER A 132 1.89 3.86 24.42
C SER A 132 0.64 3.19 23.84
N LEU A 133 -0.19 2.61 24.70
CA LEU A 133 -1.48 2.02 24.31
C LEU A 133 -2.47 3.09 23.85
N MET A 134 -2.56 4.23 24.54
CA MET A 134 -3.44 5.33 24.14
C MET A 134 -3.05 5.91 22.77
N ILE A 135 -1.76 6.15 22.53
CA ILE A 135 -1.26 6.61 21.22
C ILE A 135 -1.62 5.59 20.12
N SER A 136 -1.46 4.29 20.42
CA SER A 136 -1.84 3.22 19.50
C SER A 136 -3.35 3.22 19.20
N LEU A 137 -4.20 3.42 20.22
CA LEU A 137 -5.65 3.50 20.05
C LEU A 137 -6.05 4.72 19.21
N ILE A 138 -5.47 5.88 19.47
CA ILE A 138 -5.69 7.10 18.67
C ILE A 138 -5.31 6.86 17.22
N GLY A 139 -4.14 6.23 16.96
CA GLY A 139 -3.66 5.92 15.61
C GLY A 139 -4.61 5.01 14.81
N ILE A 140 -5.37 4.13 15.47
CA ILE A 140 -6.37 3.27 14.80
C ILE A 140 -7.72 4.00 14.65
N SER A 141 -8.08 4.86 15.61
CA SER A 141 -9.41 5.50 15.67
C SER A 141 -9.52 6.69 14.73
N VAL A 142 -8.41 7.37 14.43
CA VAL A 142 -8.39 8.54 13.55
C VAL A 142 -8.33 8.09 12.08
N PRO A 143 -9.26 8.53 11.21
CA PRO A 143 -9.16 8.23 9.79
C PRO A 143 -7.85 8.73 9.19
N ILE A 144 -7.18 7.91 8.37
CA ILE A 144 -5.86 8.20 7.77
C ILE A 144 -5.84 9.57 7.08
N PHE A 145 -6.86 9.88 6.28
CA PHE A 145 -6.91 11.15 5.55
C PHE A 145 -7.00 12.37 6.47
N PHE A 146 -7.72 12.23 7.60
CA PHE A 146 -7.84 13.29 8.58
C PHE A 146 -6.52 13.51 9.32
N LEU A 147 -5.86 12.42 9.73
CA LEU A 147 -4.51 12.50 10.30
C LEU A 147 -3.52 13.13 9.31
N ALA A 148 -3.58 12.74 8.03
CA ALA A 148 -2.76 13.32 6.97
C ALA A 148 -2.94 14.82 6.83
N LEU A 149 -4.20 15.31 6.88
CA LEU A 149 -4.51 16.75 6.83
C LEU A 149 -3.99 17.49 8.07
N ILE A 150 -4.14 16.93 9.27
CA ILE A 150 -3.61 17.51 10.51
C ILE A 150 -2.08 17.60 10.45
N LEU A 151 -1.40 16.51 10.09
CA LEU A 151 0.06 16.49 9.98
C LEU A 151 0.56 17.52 8.95
N LYS A 152 -0.07 17.56 7.78
CA LYS A 152 0.23 18.56 6.74
C LYS A 152 0.03 19.98 7.25
N TYR A 153 -1.10 20.26 7.92
CA TYR A 153 -1.39 21.59 8.44
C TYR A 153 -0.37 22.03 9.49
N ILE A 154 -0.05 21.16 10.45
CA ILE A 154 0.87 21.52 11.54
C ILE A 154 2.32 21.61 11.01
N PHE A 155 2.84 20.55 10.40
CA PHE A 155 4.27 20.44 10.10
C PHE A 155 4.68 21.11 8.79
N ALA A 156 3.79 21.15 7.79
CA ALA A 156 4.13 21.73 6.50
C ALA A 156 3.64 23.19 6.38
N VAL A 157 2.39 23.50 6.85
CA VAL A 157 1.83 24.84 6.66
C VAL A 157 2.20 25.78 7.82
N GLN A 158 2.00 25.38 9.08
CA GLN A 158 2.23 26.24 10.24
C GLN A 158 3.71 26.35 10.61
N LEU A 159 4.42 25.22 10.68
CA LEU A 159 5.80 25.19 11.10
C LEU A 159 6.80 25.32 9.93
N GLY A 160 6.36 25.02 8.69
CA GLY A 160 7.24 25.09 7.52
C GLY A 160 8.42 24.11 7.56
N TRP A 161 8.33 23.03 8.35
CA TRP A 161 9.43 22.08 8.55
C TRP A 161 9.55 21.07 7.41
N LEU A 162 8.43 20.73 6.76
CA LEU A 162 8.36 19.66 5.76
C LEU A 162 7.55 20.16 4.54
N PRO A 163 7.75 19.54 3.36
CA PRO A 163 7.03 19.91 2.16
C PRO A 163 5.51 19.64 2.27
N THR A 164 4.73 20.45 1.55
CA THR A 164 3.27 20.33 1.56
C THR A 164 2.73 19.29 0.59
N VAL A 165 3.37 19.12 -0.57
CA VAL A 165 2.88 18.27 -1.69
C VAL A 165 4.03 17.79 -2.56
N GLY A 166 3.78 16.74 -3.34
CA GLY A 166 4.71 16.23 -4.34
C GLY A 166 5.59 15.10 -3.81
N GLN A 167 6.48 14.64 -4.66
CA GLN A 167 7.45 13.57 -4.38
C GLN A 167 8.87 14.13 -4.29
N ILE A 168 9.11 15.26 -4.95
CA ILE A 168 10.38 15.99 -4.99
C ILE A 168 10.08 17.47 -5.26
N SER A 169 10.94 18.37 -4.83
CA SER A 169 10.85 19.79 -5.11
C SER A 169 10.93 20.08 -6.62
N VAL A 170 10.07 20.97 -7.12
CA VAL A 170 10.00 21.34 -8.55
C VAL A 170 11.32 21.89 -9.10
N LEU A 171 12.17 22.41 -8.23
CA LEU A 171 13.47 22.99 -8.59
C LEU A 171 14.58 21.93 -8.79
N ILE A 172 14.32 20.68 -8.40
CA ILE A 172 15.30 19.59 -8.49
C ILE A 172 14.88 18.66 -9.62
N ASP A 173 15.69 18.59 -10.65
CA ASP A 173 15.53 17.65 -11.76
C ASP A 173 16.60 16.57 -11.67
N ILE A 174 16.17 15.30 -11.70
CA ILE A 174 17.06 14.12 -11.69
C ILE A 174 16.59 13.14 -12.76
N PRO A 175 17.50 12.42 -13.42
CA PRO A 175 17.12 11.27 -14.22
C PRO A 175 16.37 10.24 -13.37
N HIS A 176 15.22 9.75 -13.84
CA HIS A 176 14.38 8.80 -13.10
C HIS A 176 14.09 7.50 -13.87
N PRO A 177 15.13 6.72 -14.18
CA PRO A 177 15.00 5.51 -14.97
C PRO A 177 14.13 4.43 -14.32
N THR A 178 14.05 4.42 -12.97
CA THR A 178 13.26 3.45 -12.22
C THR A 178 11.93 4.02 -11.72
N ASN A 179 11.76 5.33 -11.72
CA ASN A 179 10.66 6.07 -11.09
C ASN A 179 10.53 5.82 -9.56
N LEU A 180 11.57 5.22 -8.93
CA LEU A 180 11.77 5.19 -7.49
C LEU A 180 12.72 6.33 -7.13
N TYR A 181 12.18 7.47 -6.77
CA TYR A 181 12.95 8.71 -6.67
C TYR A 181 14.08 8.67 -5.63
N LEU A 182 13.92 7.93 -4.53
CA LEU A 182 15.02 7.69 -3.58
C LEU A 182 16.18 6.91 -4.24
N VAL A 183 15.84 5.87 -5.02
CA VAL A 183 16.83 5.05 -5.72
C VAL A 183 17.47 5.86 -6.83
N ASP A 184 16.69 6.57 -7.61
CA ASP A 184 17.14 7.37 -8.74
C ASP A 184 18.06 8.52 -8.29
N ALA A 185 17.76 9.17 -7.16
CA ALA A 185 18.63 10.18 -6.56
C ALA A 185 20.00 9.60 -6.14
N LEU A 186 20.00 8.37 -5.58
CA LEU A 186 21.25 7.66 -5.24
C LEU A 186 22.03 7.26 -6.51
N LEU A 187 21.34 6.75 -7.54
CA LEU A 187 21.98 6.39 -8.80
C LEU A 187 22.57 7.61 -9.53
N ALA A 188 21.92 8.76 -9.41
CA ALA A 188 22.41 10.03 -9.94
C ALA A 188 23.56 10.64 -9.09
N GLY A 189 23.88 10.05 -7.93
CA GLY A 189 24.87 10.60 -6.99
C GLY A 189 24.45 11.94 -6.37
N ASN A 190 23.17 12.29 -6.43
CA ASN A 190 22.63 13.56 -5.95
C ASN A 190 22.04 13.44 -4.53
N LEU A 191 22.89 13.66 -3.52
CA LEU A 191 22.47 13.59 -2.11
C LEU A 191 21.47 14.68 -1.74
N SER A 192 21.50 15.84 -2.39
CA SER A 192 20.51 16.90 -2.14
C SER A 192 19.12 16.45 -2.58
N ALA A 193 19.01 15.84 -3.76
CA ALA A 193 17.75 15.24 -4.23
C ALA A 193 17.27 14.10 -3.32
N PHE A 194 18.18 13.26 -2.85
CA PHE A 194 17.85 12.18 -1.92
C PHE A 194 17.21 12.69 -0.62
N TRP A 195 17.78 13.72 -0.01
CA TRP A 195 17.22 14.31 1.21
C TRP A 195 15.91 15.00 0.94
N ASP A 196 15.78 15.71 -0.18
CA ASP A 196 14.52 16.37 -0.57
C ASP A 196 13.38 15.34 -0.76
N VAL A 197 13.63 14.23 -1.48
CA VAL A 197 12.65 13.14 -1.62
C VAL A 197 12.29 12.53 -0.27
N LEU A 198 13.28 12.34 0.61
CA LEU A 198 13.03 11.80 1.94
C LEU A 198 12.13 12.73 2.77
N GLU A 199 12.35 14.05 2.72
CA GLU A 199 11.50 15.04 3.39
C GLU A 199 10.06 14.99 2.87
N HIS A 200 9.85 14.84 1.56
CA HIS A 200 8.53 14.68 0.93
C HIS A 200 7.82 13.38 1.35
N LEU A 201 8.58 12.33 1.70
CA LEU A 201 8.04 11.04 2.15
C LEU A 201 7.63 11.01 3.63
N ILE A 202 8.22 11.85 4.49
CA ILE A 202 8.01 11.77 5.95
C ILE A 202 6.53 11.86 6.32
N LEU A 203 5.84 12.95 5.96
CA LEU A 203 4.44 13.15 6.36
C LEU A 203 3.49 12.09 5.77
N PRO A 204 3.56 11.78 4.46
CA PRO A 204 2.77 10.72 3.88
C PRO A 204 3.03 9.35 4.52
N ALA A 205 4.29 9.01 4.79
CA ALA A 205 4.66 7.73 5.41
C ALA A 205 4.18 7.61 6.85
N VAL A 206 4.27 8.70 7.64
CA VAL A 206 3.75 8.74 9.01
C VAL A 206 2.23 8.60 9.03
N ALA A 207 1.53 9.29 8.14
CA ALA A 207 0.07 9.21 8.04
C ALA A 207 -0.38 7.79 7.65
N LEU A 208 0.19 7.23 6.57
CA LEU A 208 -0.15 5.90 6.07
C LEU A 208 0.27 4.80 7.05
N GLY A 209 1.43 4.94 7.68
CA GLY A 209 2.01 3.99 8.63
C GLY A 209 1.40 4.02 10.02
N SER A 210 0.52 4.97 10.35
CA SER A 210 -0.05 5.13 11.69
C SER A 210 -0.85 3.92 12.17
N ILE A 211 -1.70 3.34 11.32
CA ILE A 211 -2.49 2.15 11.65
C ILE A 211 -1.60 0.91 11.81
N PRO A 212 -0.72 0.55 10.85
CA PRO A 212 0.24 -0.52 11.04
C PRO A 212 1.11 -0.35 12.28
N LEU A 213 1.63 0.84 12.55
CA LEU A 213 2.41 1.15 13.75
C LEU A 213 1.64 0.79 15.02
N ALA A 214 0.41 1.21 15.13
CA ALA A 214 -0.43 0.94 16.29
C ALA A 214 -0.69 -0.56 16.50
N ILE A 215 -0.95 -1.29 15.41
CA ILE A 215 -1.18 -2.75 15.43
C ILE A 215 0.11 -3.47 15.82
N ILE A 216 1.24 -3.13 15.20
CA ILE A 216 2.56 -3.72 15.48
C ILE A 216 2.95 -3.47 16.95
N THR A 217 2.78 -2.24 17.44
CA THR A 217 3.06 -1.89 18.85
C THR A 217 2.28 -2.78 19.80
N ARG A 218 0.97 -2.90 19.60
CA ARG A 218 0.08 -3.69 20.48
C ARG A 218 0.42 -5.19 20.45
N ILE A 219 0.64 -5.74 19.26
CA ILE A 219 0.99 -7.16 19.11
C ILE A 219 2.38 -7.44 19.67
N THR A 220 3.36 -6.56 19.43
CA THR A 220 4.70 -6.71 20.01
C THR A 220 4.65 -6.69 21.53
N ARG A 221 3.88 -5.75 22.11
CA ARG A 221 3.69 -5.69 23.56
C ARG A 221 3.08 -6.98 24.11
N ALA A 222 2.01 -7.48 23.52
CA ALA A 222 1.36 -8.73 23.96
C ALA A 222 2.33 -9.92 23.86
N ALA A 223 2.97 -10.11 22.73
CA ALA A 223 3.92 -11.21 22.50
C ALA A 223 5.12 -11.15 23.46
N VAL A 224 5.64 -9.97 23.79
CA VAL A 224 6.73 -9.81 24.76
C VAL A 224 6.27 -10.19 26.16
N LEU A 225 5.07 -9.78 26.57
CA LEU A 225 4.51 -10.15 27.89
C LEU A 225 4.30 -11.66 28.01
N ASP A 226 3.77 -12.31 26.97
CA ASP A 226 3.57 -13.75 26.94
C ASP A 226 4.90 -14.49 27.07
N VAL A 227 5.89 -14.15 26.24
CA VAL A 227 7.21 -14.78 26.25
C VAL A 227 7.96 -14.55 27.57
N GLN A 228 7.83 -13.39 28.20
CA GLN A 228 8.52 -13.10 29.48
C GLN A 228 8.10 -14.04 30.61
N ASN A 229 6.92 -14.63 30.54
CA ASN A 229 6.36 -15.53 31.55
C ASN A 229 6.73 -17.01 31.34
N GLU A 230 7.37 -17.35 30.22
CA GLU A 230 7.77 -18.71 29.88
C GLU A 230 8.87 -19.26 30.81
N ASP A 231 8.83 -20.55 31.10
CA ASP A 231 9.76 -21.20 32.05
C ASP A 231 11.21 -21.15 31.60
N TYR A 232 11.48 -21.18 30.26
CA TYR A 232 12.86 -21.06 29.78
C TYR A 232 13.44 -19.67 30.03
N ILE A 233 12.63 -18.62 30.12
CA ILE A 233 13.08 -17.28 30.49
C ILE A 233 13.42 -17.23 31.99
N ARG A 234 12.63 -17.88 32.86
CA ARG A 234 12.97 -18.02 34.29
C ARG A 234 14.27 -18.78 34.46
N THR A 235 14.47 -19.85 33.70
CA THR A 235 15.72 -20.64 33.72
C THR A 235 16.92 -19.81 33.26
N ALA A 236 16.77 -19.00 32.20
CA ALA A 236 17.82 -18.13 31.70
C ALA A 236 18.26 -17.10 32.75
N ARG A 237 17.29 -16.51 33.49
CA ARG A 237 17.56 -15.59 34.59
C ARG A 237 18.23 -16.30 35.77
N ALA A 238 17.75 -17.50 36.13
CA ALA A 238 18.35 -18.30 37.21
C ALA A 238 19.79 -18.72 36.94
N LYS A 239 20.16 -18.90 35.68
CA LYS A 239 21.55 -19.13 35.25
C LYS A 239 22.45 -17.87 35.27
N GLY A 240 21.93 -16.74 35.73
CA GLY A 240 22.72 -15.49 35.83
C GLY A 240 22.99 -14.77 34.53
N LEU A 241 22.22 -15.06 33.46
CA LEU A 241 22.43 -14.35 32.19
C LEU A 241 22.11 -12.85 32.34
N PRO A 242 22.93 -11.96 31.75
CA PRO A 242 22.67 -10.53 31.79
C PRO A 242 21.29 -10.16 31.25
N PRO A 243 20.57 -9.22 31.87
CA PRO A 243 19.21 -8.83 31.43
C PRO A 243 19.11 -8.49 29.94
N ARG A 244 20.10 -7.81 29.38
CA ARG A 244 20.16 -7.48 27.93
C ARG A 244 20.15 -8.72 27.04
N ILE A 245 20.88 -9.79 27.42
CA ILE A 245 20.92 -11.04 26.66
C ILE A 245 19.58 -11.75 26.76
N VAL A 246 18.99 -11.82 27.97
CA VAL A 246 17.65 -12.40 28.17
C VAL A 246 16.64 -11.66 27.31
N ASP A 247 16.64 -10.33 27.36
CA ASP A 247 15.66 -9.49 26.68
C ASP A 247 15.76 -9.58 25.15
N LEU A 248 16.96 -9.41 24.57
CA LEU A 248 17.14 -9.35 23.12
C LEU A 248 17.16 -10.76 22.48
N ARG A 249 17.91 -11.71 23.07
CA ARG A 249 18.13 -13.02 22.48
C ARG A 249 17.05 -14.04 22.81
N HIS A 250 16.44 -13.96 23.98
CA HIS A 250 15.45 -14.95 24.44
C HIS A 250 14.02 -14.40 24.36
N VAL A 251 13.77 -13.16 24.78
CA VAL A 251 12.43 -12.58 24.77
C VAL A 251 12.09 -12.01 23.38
N LEU A 252 12.80 -10.99 22.92
CA LEU A 252 12.44 -10.27 21.70
C LEU A 252 12.47 -11.21 20.48
N ARG A 253 13.51 -12.03 20.33
CA ARG A 253 13.62 -12.97 19.20
C ARG A 253 12.41 -13.91 19.08
N ASN A 254 11.89 -14.41 20.21
CA ASN A 254 10.73 -15.29 20.20
C ASN A 254 9.42 -14.51 20.04
N ALA A 255 9.31 -13.32 20.63
CA ALA A 255 8.17 -12.44 20.46
C ALA A 255 8.02 -11.92 19.01
N LEU A 256 9.11 -11.83 18.24
CA LEU A 256 9.07 -11.43 16.84
C LEU A 256 8.39 -12.45 15.91
N LEU A 257 8.20 -13.71 16.31
CA LEU A 257 7.52 -14.71 15.49
C LEU A 257 6.07 -14.31 15.15
N PRO A 258 5.17 -14.04 16.14
CA PRO A 258 3.83 -13.54 15.83
C PRO A 258 3.84 -12.14 15.23
N VAL A 259 4.81 -11.28 15.62
CA VAL A 259 4.92 -9.92 15.07
C VAL A 259 5.23 -9.93 13.58
N SER A 260 6.15 -10.79 13.12
CA SER A 260 6.48 -10.91 11.69
C SER A 260 5.27 -11.31 10.84
N THR A 261 4.39 -12.14 11.38
CA THR A 261 3.12 -12.51 10.74
C THR A 261 2.24 -11.28 10.51
N ILE A 262 2.09 -10.45 11.55
CA ILE A 262 1.28 -9.23 11.45
C ILE A 262 1.93 -8.21 10.52
N VAL A 263 3.23 -8.02 10.60
CA VAL A 263 3.97 -7.13 9.68
C VAL A 263 3.70 -7.51 8.22
N GLY A 264 3.77 -8.79 7.89
CA GLY A 264 3.48 -9.23 6.53
C GLY A 264 2.05 -8.93 6.09
N LEU A 265 1.04 -9.13 6.95
CA LEU A 265 -0.35 -8.77 6.64
C LEU A 265 -0.51 -7.26 6.39
N GLN A 266 0.23 -6.42 7.11
CA GLN A 266 0.17 -4.97 6.95
C GLN A 266 0.74 -4.50 5.60
N VAL A 267 1.71 -5.21 5.02
CA VAL A 267 2.29 -4.83 3.71
C VAL A 267 1.23 -4.81 2.60
N GLY A 268 0.35 -5.82 2.54
CA GLY A 268 -0.75 -5.84 1.58
C GLY A 268 -1.75 -4.69 1.78
N LEU A 269 -2.02 -4.33 3.04
CA LEU A 269 -2.93 -3.24 3.38
C LEU A 269 -2.32 -1.86 3.05
N LEU A 270 -1.03 -1.67 3.23
CA LEU A 270 -0.34 -0.42 2.87
C LEU A 270 -0.46 -0.08 1.39
N LEU A 271 -0.32 -1.08 0.50
CA LEU A 271 -0.46 -0.88 -0.94
C LEU A 271 -1.89 -0.52 -1.36
N SER A 272 -2.91 -1.03 -0.67
CA SER A 272 -4.31 -0.70 -0.95
C SER A 272 -4.78 0.59 -0.26
N GLY A 273 -4.17 0.96 0.86
CA GLY A 273 -4.54 2.14 1.67
C GLY A 273 -3.93 3.47 1.21
N ALA A 274 -3.03 3.45 0.24
CA ALA A 274 -2.27 4.64 -0.17
C ALA A 274 -3.11 5.73 -0.86
N ILE A 275 -4.27 5.41 -1.46
CA ILE A 275 -5.08 6.30 -2.31
C ILE A 275 -5.38 7.65 -1.65
N LEU A 276 -5.87 7.64 -0.41
CA LEU A 276 -6.25 8.86 0.30
C LEU A 276 -5.02 9.67 0.70
N THR A 277 -3.96 9.02 1.14
CA THR A 277 -2.69 9.66 1.50
C THR A 277 -2.03 10.30 0.27
N GLU A 278 -1.95 9.57 -0.84
CA GLU A 278 -1.45 10.10 -2.12
C GLU A 278 -2.25 11.33 -2.56
N THR A 279 -3.58 11.30 -2.38
CA THR A 279 -4.44 12.43 -2.75
C THR A 279 -4.18 13.66 -1.87
N VAL A 280 -4.06 13.51 -0.55
CA VAL A 280 -3.83 14.64 0.39
C VAL A 280 -2.48 15.31 0.13
N PHE A 281 -1.45 14.54 -0.16
CA PHE A 281 -0.11 15.05 -0.41
C PHE A 281 0.22 15.28 -1.89
N ALA A 282 -0.76 15.12 -2.80
CA ALA A 282 -0.55 15.17 -4.25
C ALA A 282 0.63 14.30 -4.70
N TYR A 283 0.78 13.14 -4.07
CA TYR A 283 1.83 12.17 -4.38
C TYR A 283 1.45 11.40 -5.66
N PRO A 284 2.33 11.30 -6.67
CA PRO A 284 1.97 10.85 -8.01
C PRO A 284 1.87 9.31 -8.13
N GLY A 285 1.17 8.66 -7.20
CA GLY A 285 1.00 7.21 -7.16
C GLY A 285 -0.20 6.70 -7.95
N ILE A 286 -0.37 5.36 -7.93
CA ILE A 286 -1.48 4.64 -8.60
C ILE A 286 -2.84 5.04 -8.02
N GLY A 287 -2.93 5.27 -6.71
CA GLY A 287 -4.18 5.60 -6.06
C GLY A 287 -4.71 6.97 -6.46
N SER A 288 -3.86 8.00 -6.46
CA SER A 288 -4.20 9.35 -6.91
C SER A 288 -4.58 9.36 -8.40
N TRP A 289 -3.89 8.60 -9.23
CA TRP A 289 -4.17 8.42 -10.64
C TRP A 289 -5.53 7.73 -10.90
N LEU A 290 -5.84 6.65 -10.17
CA LEU A 290 -7.14 5.99 -10.26
C LEU A 290 -8.28 6.91 -9.83
N ARG A 291 -8.10 7.67 -8.74
CA ARG A 291 -9.08 8.67 -8.30
C ARG A 291 -9.36 9.70 -9.40
N GLN A 292 -8.31 10.22 -10.04
CA GLN A 292 -8.46 11.15 -11.15
C GLN A 292 -9.19 10.49 -12.34
N ALA A 293 -8.80 9.27 -12.70
CA ALA A 293 -9.43 8.52 -13.78
C ALA A 293 -10.94 8.29 -13.55
N ILE A 294 -11.36 8.06 -12.28
CA ILE A 294 -12.79 7.94 -11.93
C ILE A 294 -13.50 9.27 -12.16
N SER A 295 -12.90 10.40 -11.77
CA SER A 295 -13.47 11.73 -12.00
C SER A 295 -13.60 12.03 -13.50
N ASP A 296 -12.58 11.68 -14.28
CA ASP A 296 -12.51 11.89 -15.73
C ASP A 296 -13.25 10.82 -16.54
N ARG A 297 -13.85 9.81 -15.89
CA ARG A 297 -14.52 8.66 -16.54
C ARG A 297 -13.65 7.95 -17.58
N ASN A 298 -12.36 7.83 -17.26
CA ASN A 298 -11.37 7.18 -18.11
C ASN A 298 -11.46 5.66 -17.96
N TYR A 299 -12.40 5.03 -18.66
CA TYR A 299 -12.73 3.60 -18.52
C TYR A 299 -11.51 2.68 -18.68
N PRO A 300 -10.65 2.82 -19.70
CA PRO A 300 -9.48 1.96 -19.82
C PRO A 300 -8.56 2.03 -18.59
N VAL A 301 -8.31 3.24 -18.09
CA VAL A 301 -7.48 3.45 -16.89
C VAL A 301 -8.11 2.83 -15.65
N ILE A 302 -9.42 3.03 -15.44
CA ILE A 302 -10.11 2.47 -14.27
C ILE A 302 -10.08 0.94 -14.32
N GLN A 303 -10.42 0.34 -15.47
CA GLN A 303 -10.46 -1.11 -15.63
C GLN A 303 -9.06 -1.74 -15.50
N GLY A 304 -8.10 -1.21 -16.24
CA GLY A 304 -6.72 -1.71 -16.22
C GLY A 304 -6.03 -1.49 -14.88
N GLY A 305 -6.19 -0.30 -14.31
CA GLY A 305 -5.56 0.08 -13.04
C GLY A 305 -6.11 -0.69 -11.84
N ILE A 306 -7.44 -0.83 -11.70
CA ILE A 306 -8.03 -1.63 -10.60
C ILE A 306 -7.62 -3.10 -10.72
N LEU A 307 -7.66 -3.65 -11.93
CA LEU A 307 -7.24 -5.05 -12.13
C LEU A 307 -5.76 -5.24 -11.82
N PHE A 308 -4.90 -4.30 -12.24
CA PHE A 308 -3.48 -4.31 -11.91
C PHE A 308 -3.25 -4.28 -10.39
N VAL A 309 -3.89 -3.34 -9.68
CA VAL A 309 -3.77 -3.26 -8.20
C VAL A 309 -4.22 -4.56 -7.55
N ALA A 310 -5.31 -5.16 -8.02
CA ALA A 310 -5.78 -6.44 -7.50
C ALA A 310 -4.76 -7.56 -7.70
N VAL A 311 -4.15 -7.67 -8.88
CA VAL A 311 -3.08 -8.64 -9.17
C VAL A 311 -1.90 -8.41 -8.21
N VAL A 312 -1.47 -7.17 -8.04
CA VAL A 312 -0.37 -6.81 -7.13
C VAL A 312 -0.68 -7.20 -5.69
N VAL A 313 -1.86 -6.83 -5.17
CA VAL A 313 -2.28 -7.15 -3.79
C VAL A 313 -2.29 -8.65 -3.57
N VAL A 314 -2.84 -9.42 -4.50
CA VAL A 314 -2.87 -10.88 -4.38
C VAL A 314 -1.47 -11.48 -4.47
N PHE A 315 -0.63 -10.97 -5.35
CA PHE A 315 0.77 -11.41 -5.47
C PHE A 315 1.56 -11.12 -4.19
N VAL A 316 1.41 -9.92 -3.63
CA VAL A 316 2.05 -9.55 -2.35
C VAL A 316 1.55 -10.43 -1.21
N ASN A 317 0.24 -10.69 -1.12
CA ASN A 317 -0.30 -11.60 -0.12
C ASN A 317 0.26 -13.02 -0.30
N LEU A 318 0.43 -13.49 -1.53
CA LEU A 318 1.07 -14.79 -1.81
C LEU A 318 2.53 -14.82 -1.33
N LEU A 319 3.31 -13.76 -1.59
CA LEU A 319 4.69 -13.64 -1.10
C LEU A 319 4.75 -13.66 0.43
N VAL A 320 3.84 -12.93 1.08
CA VAL A 320 3.69 -12.92 2.53
C VAL A 320 3.36 -14.31 3.07
N ASP A 321 2.41 -15.02 2.48
CA ASP A 321 2.05 -16.40 2.87
C ASP A 321 3.22 -17.39 2.70
N ILE A 322 4.00 -17.26 1.62
CA ILE A 322 5.21 -18.05 1.40
C ILE A 322 6.25 -17.75 2.48
N SER A 323 6.45 -16.47 2.81
CA SER A 323 7.38 -16.03 3.85
C SER A 323 7.01 -16.63 5.21
N TYR A 324 5.72 -16.72 5.55
CA TYR A 324 5.25 -17.40 6.76
C TYR A 324 5.62 -18.89 6.78
N GLY A 325 5.44 -19.58 5.65
CA GLY A 325 5.83 -20.97 5.54
C GLY A 325 7.34 -21.20 5.70
N LEU A 326 8.17 -20.19 5.45
CA LEU A 326 9.62 -20.23 5.67
C LEU A 326 10.00 -19.93 7.12
N ILE A 327 9.35 -18.94 7.74
CA ILE A 327 9.61 -18.50 9.13
C ILE A 327 9.09 -19.52 10.15
N ASN A 328 7.89 -20.08 9.92
CA ASN A 328 7.26 -21.03 10.85
C ASN A 328 6.95 -22.38 10.17
N PRO A 329 7.85 -23.37 10.27
CA PRO A 329 7.66 -24.68 9.63
C PRO A 329 6.47 -25.48 10.19
N ARG A 330 5.93 -25.14 11.37
CA ARG A 330 4.75 -25.80 11.93
C ARG A 330 3.47 -25.55 11.14
N ILE A 331 3.38 -24.43 10.42
CA ILE A 331 2.24 -24.10 9.53
C ILE A 331 2.22 -25.04 8.31
N ARG A 332 3.36 -25.62 7.92
CA ARG A 332 3.46 -26.59 6.81
C ARG A 332 2.73 -27.90 7.07
N LEU A 333 2.51 -28.27 8.33
CA LEU A 333 1.93 -29.56 8.74
C LEU A 333 0.42 -29.48 9.06
N GLY A 334 -0.17 -28.29 9.14
CA GLY A 334 -1.56 -28.06 9.49
C GLY A 334 -2.57 -28.06 8.32
N GLY A 335 -2.16 -28.35 7.13
CA GLY A 335 -3.03 -28.45 5.95
C GLY A 335 -3.65 -29.86 5.81
N LYS A 336 -4.63 -30.20 6.69
CA LYS A 336 -5.63 -31.23 6.37
C LYS A 336 -6.82 -30.59 5.71
#